data_5d1218d2c0efac67b5c3211a6dfc292f
#
_entry.id   5d1218d2c0efac67b5c3211a6dfc292f
#
_cell.length_a   1.000
_cell.length_b   1.000
_cell.length_c   1.000
_cell.angle_alpha   90.00
_cell.angle_beta   90.00
_cell.angle_gamma   90.00
#
_symmetry.space_group_name_H-M   'P 1'
#
loop_
_entity.id
_entity.type
_entity.pdbx_description
1 polymer ?
#
loop_
_entity_poly.entity_id
_entity_poly.type
_entity_poly.pdbx_seq_one_letter_code
_entity_poly.pdbx_strand_id
1 'polypeptide(L)'
;MNNTNNRTGRKTNSSKPWAPKPEVQKKQKSPYNYGGDSSAYKTAPNVKVPANARKTKNGKTFMQNLEQTWDNTYNYSNLTRTENGAWGYKSTGNKLLDLNFAVASLRGKTDKEIYTKFREAFNEYPIYAMRWLAYASDVREGLGERNLFRVCIVDLAKNGQHELVKKIIPMIPEYSRWDNLWPLLDVKATSTAVLKLVKSQMTKDNANYLAGKSVSLMAKWLPSENTSSAQTRKYAGIIMKYLKMSPKQYRQWLSKMRKYIDVVERKMSSDNWQAIDYETVPSRANLIYNKAFLKHDYERRNAYLSALTNGEAKINSSVAFPHDIVYKYVSNGYYGGYPTKLDPALEAMWKSLPDMVKGNGSTLVVADGSGSMSCPVGGTRVTARNVADALAIYFAERCSGEFENKYITFSSHPQLVNLGNGSLMNKLQIAHKHNEVANTNIEAVFNLILQTAIENDMTQDDMPQNILIISDMEFDGCVEMGTPPRRNDYGWGYGTGKRVNKTLFQTMAQRYEAEGYKLPRLVFWNVNSRTGTIPVKQNDMGVALVSGFSVNICKMVMSGKTDPFDCLLEAINVPRYDVVEQAVVEVMEKQILSPLA
;
A
#
# COMPACT_ATOMS: atom_id res chain seq x y z
N MET A 1 56.04 -30.76 -18.75
CA MET A 1 56.93 -30.90 -17.59
C MET A 1 56.01 -30.80 -16.41
N ASN A 2 55.37 -31.90 -15.89
CA ASN A 2 55.84 -32.76 -14.81
C ASN A 2 56.10 -31.95 -13.54
N ASN A 3 55.38 -32.12 -12.46
CA ASN A 3 55.21 -33.26 -11.56
C ASN A 3 54.13 -32.87 -10.51
N THR A 4 53.08 -33.63 -10.23
CA THR A 4 52.91 -34.87 -9.48
C THR A 4 53.47 -34.85 -8.03
N ASN A 5 52.56 -35.24 -7.17
CA ASN A 5 52.67 -36.06 -5.97
C ASN A 5 52.38 -35.31 -4.65
N ASN A 6 51.71 -35.84 -3.73
CA ASN A 6 51.07 -37.09 -3.37
C ASN A 6 50.79 -37.04 -1.85
N ARG A 7 49.60 -37.50 -1.48
CA ARG A 7 49.23 -38.33 -0.33
C ARG A 7 49.92 -38.14 1.04
N THR A 8 49.10 -38.01 2.09
CA THR A 8 48.72 -39.06 3.05
C THR A 8 47.85 -38.38 4.12
N GLY A 9 46.70 -38.73 4.50
CA GLY A 9 46.20 -39.98 5.02
C GLY A 9 46.45 -40.15 6.49
N ARG A 10 45.48 -39.73 7.36
CA ARG A 10 45.34 -40.33 8.67
C ARG A 10 43.92 -40.21 9.22
N LYS A 11 43.20 -41.32 9.19
CA LYS A 11 42.06 -41.61 10.06
C LYS A 11 42.56 -41.79 11.48
N THR A 12 41.90 -41.20 12.47
CA THR A 12 41.82 -41.77 13.82
C THR A 12 40.40 -41.58 14.35
N ASN A 13 39.70 -42.69 14.43
CA ASN A 13 38.55 -42.88 15.30
C ASN A 13 39.00 -42.75 16.74
N SER A 14 38.29 -41.96 17.54
CA SER A 14 38.19 -42.20 18.98
C SER A 14 36.78 -41.92 19.43
N SER A 15 36.04 -42.98 19.65
CA SER A 15 34.82 -43.06 20.42
C SER A 15 35.07 -42.58 21.83
N LYS A 16 34.35 -41.58 22.33
CA LYS A 16 34.20 -41.29 23.76
C LYS A 16 32.78 -41.61 24.20
N PRO A 17 32.64 -42.17 25.42
CA PRO A 17 31.38 -42.73 25.87
C PRO A 17 30.35 -41.68 26.25
N TRP A 18 29.11 -42.04 26.07
CA TRP A 18 27.89 -41.31 26.33
C TRP A 18 27.78 -41.01 27.83
N ALA A 19 27.75 -39.73 28.24
CA ALA A 19 27.43 -39.30 29.57
C ALA A 19 25.90 -39.25 29.76
N PRO A 20 25.36 -39.75 30.90
CA PRO A 20 23.92 -39.72 31.12
C PRO A 20 23.41 -38.30 31.32
N LYS A 21 22.21 -38.05 30.79
CA LYS A 21 21.49 -36.76 30.97
C LYS A 21 21.25 -36.53 32.48
N PRO A 22 21.45 -35.29 33.00
CA PRO A 22 21.09 -34.97 34.36
C PRO A 22 19.58 -35.07 34.56
N GLU A 23 19.17 -35.76 35.64
CA GLU A 23 17.78 -35.81 36.08
C GLU A 23 17.24 -34.42 36.35
N VAL A 24 16.05 -34.14 35.81
CA VAL A 24 15.30 -32.92 36.08
C VAL A 24 14.81 -32.99 37.55
N GLN A 25 15.48 -32.28 38.43
CA GLN A 25 14.97 -32.07 39.78
C GLN A 25 13.66 -31.29 39.71
N LYS A 26 12.60 -31.91 40.25
CA LYS A 26 11.29 -31.26 40.44
C LYS A 26 11.48 -30.02 41.32
N LYS A 27 11.30 -28.83 40.76
CA LYS A 27 11.29 -27.58 41.53
C LYS A 27 10.15 -27.64 42.56
N GLN A 28 10.48 -27.49 43.82
CA GLN A 28 9.54 -27.27 44.91
C GLN A 28 8.70 -26.01 44.59
N LYS A 29 7.37 -26.15 44.69
CA LYS A 29 6.43 -25.05 44.51
C LYS A 29 6.63 -24.00 45.62
N SER A 30 6.87 -22.75 45.24
CA SER A 30 6.82 -21.60 46.12
C SER A 30 5.41 -21.46 46.72
N PRO A 31 5.26 -21.11 47.99
CA PRO A 31 3.95 -20.96 48.64
C PRO A 31 3.15 -19.74 48.21
N TYR A 32 3.67 -18.90 47.31
CA TYR A 32 2.94 -17.76 46.76
C TYR A 32 2.60 -18.01 45.31
N ASN A 33 1.47 -18.69 45.10
CA ASN A 33 0.96 -18.97 43.77
C ASN A 33 -0.03 -17.84 43.39
N TYR A 34 0.46 -16.75 42.76
CA TYR A 34 -0.36 -15.81 42.02
C TYR A 34 -0.54 -16.30 40.58
N GLY A 35 -0.83 -17.57 40.43
CA GLY A 35 -1.30 -18.16 39.19
C GLY A 35 -2.82 -18.19 39.24
N GLY A 36 -3.46 -17.07 38.96
CA GLY A 36 -4.88 -17.07 38.66
C GLY A 36 -5.10 -17.91 37.43
N ASP A 37 -5.87 -19.00 37.59
CA ASP A 37 -6.26 -19.89 36.51
C ASP A 37 -7.00 -19.09 35.43
N SER A 38 -6.36 -18.89 34.29
CA SER A 38 -6.98 -18.17 33.15
C SER A 38 -8.24 -18.88 32.60
N SER A 39 -8.52 -20.12 33.08
CA SER A 39 -9.72 -20.86 32.77
C SER A 39 -10.95 -20.32 33.51
N ALA A 40 -10.77 -19.69 34.69
CA ALA A 40 -11.87 -19.13 35.47
C ALA A 40 -12.54 -17.91 34.83
N TYR A 41 -11.85 -17.22 33.92
CA TYR A 41 -12.41 -16.06 33.20
C TYR A 41 -13.14 -16.42 31.89
N LYS A 42 -13.09 -17.69 31.46
CA LYS A 42 -13.74 -18.13 30.22
C LYS A 42 -15.24 -18.45 30.36
N THR A 43 -15.74 -18.44 31.56
CA THR A 43 -17.15 -18.73 31.86
C THR A 43 -17.85 -17.61 32.64
N ALA A 44 -17.57 -16.36 32.30
CA ALA A 44 -18.48 -15.30 32.69
C ALA A 44 -19.84 -15.62 32.06
N PRO A 45 -20.95 -15.67 32.86
CA PRO A 45 -22.26 -15.98 32.31
C PRO A 45 -22.55 -14.94 31.20
N ASN A 46 -23.21 -15.40 30.12
CA ASN A 46 -23.70 -14.53 29.05
C ASN A 46 -24.57 -13.41 29.68
N VAL A 47 -23.92 -12.33 30.08
CA VAL A 47 -24.61 -11.12 30.52
C VAL A 47 -25.27 -10.59 29.26
N LYS A 48 -26.60 -10.75 29.13
CA LYS A 48 -27.38 -10.13 28.07
C LYS A 48 -27.09 -8.63 28.13
N VAL A 49 -26.29 -8.14 27.19
CA VAL A 49 -26.04 -6.69 27.05
C VAL A 49 -27.41 -6.02 26.87
N PRO A 50 -27.77 -5.03 27.70
CA PRO A 50 -29.02 -4.32 27.54
C PRO A 50 -29.18 -3.85 26.09
N ALA A 51 -30.38 -3.97 25.53
CA ALA A 51 -30.66 -3.58 24.15
C ALA A 51 -30.30 -2.11 23.83
N ASN A 52 -30.10 -1.30 24.86
CA ASN A 52 -29.77 0.13 24.81
C ASN A 52 -28.28 0.45 25.03
N ALA A 53 -27.39 -0.54 25.04
CA ALA A 53 -25.97 -0.26 25.16
C ALA A 53 -25.50 0.58 23.96
N ARG A 54 -25.13 1.84 24.23
CA ARG A 54 -24.67 2.79 23.20
C ARG A 54 -23.40 2.22 22.54
N LYS A 55 -23.50 1.83 21.30
CA LYS A 55 -22.35 1.39 20.51
C LYS A 55 -21.49 2.59 20.14
N THR A 56 -20.18 2.42 20.18
CA THR A 56 -19.22 3.40 19.67
C THR A 56 -19.20 3.40 18.14
N LYS A 57 -18.49 4.36 17.53
CA LYS A 57 -18.31 4.46 16.07
C LYS A 57 -17.86 3.15 15.41
N ASN A 58 -17.09 2.35 16.12
CA ASN A 58 -16.61 1.04 15.65
C ASN A 58 -17.61 -0.13 15.87
N GLY A 59 -18.85 0.16 16.27
CA GLY A 59 -19.88 -0.84 16.50
C GLY A 59 -19.71 -1.67 17.78
N LYS A 60 -18.69 -1.41 18.61
CA LYS A 60 -18.40 -2.11 19.86
C LYS A 60 -19.01 -1.36 21.05
N THR A 61 -19.37 -2.11 22.11
CA THR A 61 -19.78 -1.50 23.38
C THR A 61 -18.57 -0.94 24.13
N PHE A 62 -18.81 -0.07 25.13
CA PHE A 62 -17.74 0.42 26.01
C PHE A 62 -16.94 -0.71 26.64
N MET A 63 -17.60 -1.75 27.15
CA MET A 63 -16.90 -2.89 27.76
C MET A 63 -16.03 -3.66 26.77
N GLN A 64 -16.52 -3.90 25.56
CA GLN A 64 -15.74 -4.55 24.51
C GLN A 64 -14.50 -3.73 24.12
N ASN A 65 -14.64 -2.40 24.08
CA ASN A 65 -13.49 -1.52 23.85
C ASN A 65 -12.54 -1.50 25.06
N LEU A 66 -13.08 -1.54 26.30
CA LEU A 66 -12.29 -1.59 27.53
C LEU A 66 -11.48 -2.90 27.62
N GLU A 67 -12.09 -4.05 27.33
CA GLU A 67 -11.41 -5.34 27.28
C GLU A 67 -10.29 -5.32 26.24
N GLN A 68 -10.57 -4.81 25.05
CA GLN A 68 -9.58 -4.68 23.99
C GLN A 68 -8.45 -3.72 24.40
N THR A 69 -8.77 -2.62 25.06
CA THR A 69 -7.76 -1.66 25.56
C THR A 69 -6.92 -2.29 26.65
N TRP A 70 -7.55 -3.05 27.57
CA TRP A 70 -6.86 -3.77 28.62
C TRP A 70 -5.89 -4.83 28.06
N ASP A 71 -6.37 -5.66 27.12
CA ASP A 71 -5.53 -6.63 26.41
C ASP A 71 -4.35 -5.96 25.70
N ASN A 72 -4.60 -4.86 25.01
CA ASN A 72 -3.56 -4.11 24.31
C ASN A 72 -2.56 -3.42 25.25
N THR A 73 -2.98 -3.07 26.47
CA THR A 73 -2.15 -2.34 27.45
C THR A 73 -1.32 -3.27 28.31
N TYR A 74 -1.90 -4.37 28.74
CA TYR A 74 -1.28 -5.29 29.72
C TYR A 74 -0.83 -6.60 29.10
N ASN A 75 -1.36 -6.99 27.95
CA ASN A 75 -0.93 -8.16 27.22
C ASN A 75 0.15 -7.78 26.21
N TYR A 76 1.41 -7.95 26.57
CA TYR A 76 2.58 -7.69 25.71
C TYR A 76 2.60 -8.54 24.42
N SER A 77 1.62 -9.41 24.21
CA SER A 77 1.50 -10.23 23.00
C SER A 77 1.33 -9.41 21.72
N ASN A 78 0.79 -8.19 21.82
CA ASN A 78 0.64 -7.26 20.68
C ASN A 78 1.92 -6.47 20.35
N LEU A 79 2.92 -6.47 21.25
CA LEU A 79 4.19 -5.79 20.97
C LEU A 79 5.05 -6.62 20.02
N THR A 80 5.78 -5.92 19.16
CA THR A 80 6.77 -6.48 18.25
C THR A 80 7.90 -5.48 18.04
N ARG A 81 8.89 -5.86 17.25
CA ARG A 81 9.97 -4.95 16.86
C ARG A 81 10.09 -4.88 15.35
N THR A 82 10.54 -3.73 14.88
CA THR A 82 11.03 -3.56 13.51
C THR A 82 12.28 -4.41 13.30
N GLU A 83 12.72 -4.55 12.07
CA GLU A 83 13.99 -5.21 11.74
C GLU A 83 15.17 -4.55 12.47
N ASN A 84 15.14 -3.22 12.62
CA ASN A 84 16.19 -2.43 13.26
C ASN A 84 15.97 -2.21 14.76
N GLY A 85 14.97 -2.86 15.36
CA GLY A 85 14.81 -2.98 16.81
C GLY A 85 13.85 -2.01 17.49
N ALA A 86 13.24 -1.06 16.78
CA ALA A 86 12.22 -0.18 17.36
C ALA A 86 11.00 -0.97 17.84
N TRP A 87 10.41 -0.58 18.97
CA TRP A 87 9.16 -1.14 19.43
C TRP A 87 7.97 -0.62 18.61
N GLY A 88 7.07 -1.51 18.28
CA GLY A 88 5.79 -1.22 17.63
C GLY A 88 4.78 -2.31 17.96
N TYR A 89 3.70 -2.34 17.18
CA TYR A 89 2.57 -3.25 17.39
C TYR A 89 2.41 -4.20 16.21
N LYS A 90 1.88 -5.41 16.48
CA LYS A 90 1.46 -6.36 15.44
C LYS A 90 0.13 -5.96 14.81
N SER A 91 -0.69 -5.23 15.56
CA SER A 91 -2.02 -4.77 15.14
C SER A 91 -2.34 -3.44 15.82
N THR A 92 -3.03 -2.56 15.11
CA THR A 92 -3.62 -1.33 15.67
C THR A 92 -4.74 -1.64 16.67
N GLY A 93 -5.27 -2.86 16.65
CA GLY A 93 -6.50 -3.25 17.32
C GLY A 93 -7.74 -3.16 16.41
N ASN A 94 -7.58 -2.74 15.16
CA ASN A 94 -8.63 -2.65 14.13
C ASN A 94 -8.14 -3.33 12.84
N LYS A 95 -8.80 -4.41 12.44
CA LYS A 95 -8.34 -5.25 11.32
C LYS A 95 -8.43 -4.55 9.97
N LEU A 96 -9.37 -3.64 9.81
CA LEU A 96 -9.50 -2.87 8.58
C LEU A 96 -8.36 -1.84 8.45
N LEU A 97 -7.98 -1.20 9.54
CA LEU A 97 -6.85 -0.28 9.58
C LEU A 97 -5.52 -1.01 9.37
N ASP A 98 -5.37 -2.19 9.99
CA ASP A 98 -4.20 -3.07 9.79
C ASP A 98 -4.05 -3.46 8.32
N LEU A 99 -5.17 -3.82 7.67
CA LEU A 99 -5.21 -4.17 6.25
C LEU A 99 -4.82 -2.97 5.37
N ASN A 100 -5.39 -1.79 5.66
CA ASN A 100 -5.08 -0.56 4.92
C ASN A 100 -3.59 -0.20 5.03
N PHE A 101 -3.02 -0.28 6.22
CA PHE A 101 -1.61 0.05 6.44
C PHE A 101 -0.65 -0.99 5.84
N ALA A 102 -1.11 -2.22 5.60
CA ALA A 102 -0.31 -3.27 4.97
C ALA A 102 -0.32 -3.27 3.43
N VAL A 103 -1.13 -2.44 2.78
CA VAL A 103 -1.40 -2.51 1.31
C VAL A 103 -0.12 -2.57 0.47
N ALA A 104 0.84 -1.68 0.72
CA ALA A 104 2.09 -1.66 -0.04
C ALA A 104 2.87 -2.97 0.10
N SER A 105 2.96 -3.48 1.32
CA SER A 105 3.65 -4.72 1.65
C SER A 105 2.98 -5.97 1.06
N LEU A 106 1.66 -5.93 0.87
CA LEU A 106 0.89 -7.06 0.33
C LEU A 106 1.16 -7.33 -1.16
N ARG A 107 1.75 -6.37 -1.91
CA ARG A 107 2.08 -6.58 -3.32
C ARG A 107 3.01 -7.78 -3.58
N GLY A 108 3.92 -8.07 -2.66
CA GLY A 108 4.88 -9.19 -2.78
C GLY A 108 4.48 -10.46 -2.05
N LYS A 109 3.32 -10.47 -1.41
CA LYS A 109 2.85 -11.58 -0.59
C LYS A 109 2.08 -12.60 -1.42
N THR A 110 1.95 -13.82 -0.86
CA THR A 110 1.15 -14.90 -1.44
C THR A 110 -0.34 -14.56 -1.40
N ASP A 111 -1.12 -15.13 -2.31
CA ASP A 111 -2.58 -14.99 -2.31
C ASP A 111 -3.19 -15.32 -0.93
N LYS A 112 -2.63 -16.33 -0.25
CA LYS A 112 -3.06 -16.73 1.10
C LYS A 112 -2.88 -15.61 2.12
N GLU A 113 -1.72 -14.96 2.16
CA GLU A 113 -1.46 -13.85 3.08
C GLU A 113 -2.40 -12.68 2.79
N ILE A 114 -2.63 -12.37 1.51
CA ILE A 114 -3.52 -11.28 1.08
C ILE A 114 -4.95 -11.53 1.54
N TYR A 115 -5.54 -12.68 1.17
CA TYR A 115 -6.94 -12.93 1.53
C TYR A 115 -7.14 -13.18 3.03
N THR A 116 -6.13 -13.68 3.75
CA THR A 116 -6.24 -13.85 5.20
C THR A 116 -6.42 -12.51 5.90
N LYS A 117 -5.56 -11.51 5.59
CA LYS A 117 -5.71 -10.16 6.15
C LYS A 117 -7.05 -9.53 5.76
N PHE A 118 -7.48 -9.70 4.52
CA PHE A 118 -8.79 -9.20 4.08
C PHE A 118 -9.95 -9.86 4.82
N ARG A 119 -9.92 -11.18 5.02
CA ARG A 119 -10.96 -11.90 5.77
C ARG A 119 -11.07 -11.44 7.21
N GLU A 120 -9.94 -11.16 7.87
CA GLU A 120 -9.95 -10.61 9.23
C GLU A 120 -10.71 -9.29 9.27
N ALA A 121 -10.44 -8.38 8.33
CA ALA A 121 -11.14 -7.10 8.22
C ALA A 121 -12.63 -7.28 7.82
N PHE A 122 -12.92 -8.19 6.90
CA PHE A 122 -14.29 -8.48 6.46
C PHE A 122 -15.14 -9.07 7.58
N ASN A 123 -14.58 -9.95 8.39
CA ASN A 123 -15.30 -10.54 9.54
C ASN A 123 -15.58 -9.50 10.63
N GLU A 124 -14.70 -8.52 10.82
CA GLU A 124 -14.89 -7.46 11.81
C GLU A 124 -15.84 -6.35 11.29
N TYR A 125 -15.69 -5.94 10.02
CA TYR A 125 -16.42 -4.84 9.40
C TYR A 125 -16.83 -5.16 7.96
N PRO A 126 -17.80 -6.01 7.69
CA PRO A 126 -18.09 -6.47 6.33
C PRO A 126 -18.44 -5.33 5.36
N ILE A 127 -19.21 -4.34 5.79
CA ILE A 127 -19.57 -3.18 4.96
C ILE A 127 -18.33 -2.37 4.61
N TYR A 128 -17.58 -1.94 5.60
CA TYR A 128 -16.39 -1.12 5.40
C TYR A 128 -15.28 -1.86 4.66
N ALA A 129 -15.11 -3.17 4.89
CA ALA A 129 -14.15 -3.99 4.17
C ALA A 129 -14.47 -4.09 2.68
N MET A 130 -15.75 -4.15 2.31
CA MET A 130 -16.16 -4.17 0.90
C MET A 130 -16.04 -2.79 0.25
N ARG A 131 -16.39 -1.69 0.94
CA ARG A 131 -16.12 -0.33 0.47
C ARG A 131 -14.61 -0.13 0.27
N TRP A 132 -13.81 -0.57 1.25
CA TRP A 132 -12.36 -0.53 1.17
C TRP A 132 -11.81 -1.36 -0.01
N LEU A 133 -12.38 -2.54 -0.28
CA LEU A 133 -11.94 -3.37 -1.41
C LEU A 133 -12.18 -2.68 -2.75
N ALA A 134 -13.31 -1.98 -2.90
CA ALA A 134 -13.57 -1.15 -4.07
C ALA A 134 -12.58 0.02 -4.17
N TYR A 135 -12.36 0.76 -3.07
CA TYR A 135 -11.36 1.83 -2.95
C TYR A 135 -9.95 1.34 -3.26
N ALA A 136 -9.55 0.19 -2.72
CA ALA A 136 -8.23 -0.38 -2.96
C ALA A 136 -7.98 -0.67 -4.46
N SER A 137 -9.01 -1.06 -5.20
CA SER A 137 -8.91 -1.35 -6.64
C SER A 137 -9.01 -0.12 -7.54
N ASP A 138 -9.70 0.92 -7.10
CA ASP A 138 -10.01 2.09 -7.91
C ASP A 138 -8.75 2.90 -8.22
N VAL A 139 -8.42 3.01 -9.51
CA VAL A 139 -7.27 3.79 -9.97
C VAL A 139 -7.58 5.30 -10.07
N ARG A 140 -8.87 5.68 -10.11
CA ARG A 140 -9.28 7.08 -10.28
C ARG A 140 -9.31 7.83 -8.95
N GLU A 141 -9.91 7.22 -7.93
CA GLU A 141 -10.10 7.86 -6.63
C GLU A 141 -9.55 7.07 -5.44
N GLY A 142 -8.95 5.91 -5.69
CA GLY A 142 -8.41 5.00 -4.67
C GLY A 142 -6.95 4.62 -4.91
N LEU A 143 -6.61 3.41 -4.49
CA LEU A 143 -5.21 2.95 -4.42
C LEU A 143 -4.69 2.33 -5.73
N GLY A 144 -5.57 1.83 -6.61
CA GLY A 144 -5.21 1.17 -7.87
C GLY A 144 -4.60 -0.24 -7.72
N GLU A 145 -4.86 -0.92 -6.60
CA GLU A 145 -4.30 -2.24 -6.23
C GLU A 145 -5.13 -3.40 -6.81
N ARG A 146 -4.94 -3.66 -8.09
CA ARG A 146 -5.77 -4.62 -8.85
C ARG A 146 -5.57 -6.08 -8.49
N ASN A 147 -4.33 -6.48 -8.16
CA ASN A 147 -4.05 -7.87 -7.80
C ASN A 147 -4.69 -8.23 -6.46
N LEU A 148 -4.57 -7.36 -5.47
CA LEU A 148 -5.21 -7.49 -4.17
C LEU A 148 -6.73 -7.67 -4.32
N PHE A 149 -7.38 -6.80 -5.10
CA PHE A 149 -8.81 -6.93 -5.40
C PHE A 149 -9.15 -8.30 -6.00
N ARG A 150 -8.39 -8.74 -7.02
CA ARG A 150 -8.63 -10.02 -7.70
C ARG A 150 -8.54 -11.20 -6.74
N VAL A 151 -7.52 -11.22 -5.90
CA VAL A 151 -7.31 -12.29 -4.90
C VAL A 151 -8.47 -12.32 -3.92
N CYS A 152 -8.85 -11.17 -3.35
CA CYS A 152 -9.92 -11.09 -2.35
C CYS A 152 -11.29 -11.44 -2.92
N ILE A 153 -11.66 -10.92 -4.12
CA ILE A 153 -12.99 -11.19 -4.69
C ILE A 153 -13.16 -12.66 -5.10
N VAL A 154 -12.09 -13.31 -5.57
CA VAL A 154 -12.10 -14.73 -5.90
C VAL A 154 -12.19 -15.58 -4.63
N ASP A 155 -11.52 -15.17 -3.58
CA ASP A 155 -11.58 -15.84 -2.28
C ASP A 155 -12.98 -15.77 -1.67
N LEU A 156 -13.62 -14.60 -1.65
CA LEU A 156 -15.02 -14.43 -1.23
C LEU A 156 -15.96 -15.36 -2.02
N ALA A 157 -15.77 -15.43 -3.34
CA ALA A 157 -16.60 -16.28 -4.21
C ALA A 157 -16.46 -17.76 -3.88
N LYS A 158 -15.29 -18.24 -3.48
CA LYS A 158 -15.00 -19.64 -3.15
C LYS A 158 -15.46 -20.02 -1.74
N ASN A 159 -15.49 -19.06 -0.81
CA ASN A 159 -15.64 -19.30 0.61
C ASN A 159 -16.98 -18.79 1.17
N GLY A 160 -18.08 -19.10 0.48
CA GLY A 160 -19.43 -18.90 0.98
C GLY A 160 -20.07 -17.54 0.67
N GLN A 161 -19.30 -16.53 0.23
CA GLN A 161 -19.81 -15.19 -0.06
C GLN A 161 -20.18 -15.01 -1.55
N HIS A 162 -20.54 -16.10 -2.23
CA HIS A 162 -20.82 -16.06 -3.68
C HIS A 162 -22.05 -15.22 -4.04
N GLU A 163 -23.06 -15.10 -3.17
CA GLU A 163 -24.23 -14.23 -3.41
C GLU A 163 -23.83 -12.76 -3.38
N LEU A 164 -22.97 -12.36 -2.41
CA LEU A 164 -22.39 -11.02 -2.37
C LEU A 164 -21.58 -10.75 -3.63
N VAL A 165 -20.69 -11.67 -4.01
CA VAL A 165 -19.88 -11.52 -5.21
C VAL A 165 -20.72 -11.37 -6.47
N LYS A 166 -21.85 -12.10 -6.60
CA LYS A 166 -22.78 -11.93 -7.73
C LYS A 166 -23.33 -10.50 -7.82
N LYS A 167 -23.61 -9.86 -6.68
CA LYS A 167 -24.06 -8.46 -6.62
C LYS A 167 -22.95 -7.48 -6.99
N ILE A 168 -21.69 -7.78 -6.65
CA ILE A 168 -20.52 -6.95 -6.95
C ILE A 168 -20.05 -7.07 -8.41
N ILE A 169 -20.25 -8.21 -9.06
CA ILE A 169 -19.81 -8.46 -10.45
C ILE A 169 -20.13 -7.30 -11.42
N PRO A 170 -21.34 -6.71 -11.46
CA PRO A 170 -21.65 -5.60 -12.37
C PRO A 170 -20.82 -4.33 -12.11
N MET A 171 -20.32 -4.15 -10.87
CA MET A 171 -19.59 -2.97 -10.42
C MET A 171 -18.07 -3.09 -10.68
N ILE A 172 -17.56 -4.31 -10.87
CA ILE A 172 -16.12 -4.55 -11.05
C ILE A 172 -15.52 -3.70 -12.18
N PRO A 173 -16.14 -3.56 -13.37
CA PRO A 173 -15.57 -2.72 -14.44
C PRO A 173 -15.48 -1.23 -14.11
N GLU A 174 -16.23 -0.72 -13.13
CA GLU A 174 -16.19 0.68 -12.70
C GLU A 174 -15.00 0.95 -11.77
N TYR A 175 -14.81 0.10 -10.76
CA TYR A 175 -13.73 0.28 -9.77
C TYR A 175 -12.42 -0.39 -10.16
N SER A 176 -12.46 -1.35 -11.10
CA SER A 176 -11.30 -2.11 -11.51
C SER A 176 -11.27 -2.29 -13.04
N ARG A 177 -10.79 -3.41 -13.51
CA ARG A 177 -10.75 -3.73 -14.94
C ARG A 177 -11.61 -4.95 -15.25
N TRP A 178 -12.06 -5.03 -16.49
CA TRP A 178 -12.80 -6.19 -17.00
C TRP A 178 -12.06 -7.52 -16.81
N ASP A 179 -10.72 -7.53 -16.90
CA ASP A 179 -9.93 -8.76 -16.75
C ASP A 179 -9.94 -9.33 -15.33
N ASN A 180 -10.35 -8.56 -14.31
CA ASN A 180 -10.55 -9.05 -12.95
C ASN A 180 -11.80 -9.95 -12.80
N LEU A 181 -12.67 -9.97 -13.82
CA LEU A 181 -13.83 -10.87 -13.87
C LEU A 181 -13.45 -12.31 -14.25
N TRP A 182 -12.38 -12.51 -15.03
CA TRP A 182 -12.13 -13.82 -15.66
C TRP A 182 -11.86 -14.93 -14.65
N PRO A 183 -11.12 -14.75 -13.57
CA PRO A 183 -10.94 -15.79 -12.56
C PRO A 183 -12.23 -16.24 -11.87
N LEU A 184 -13.29 -15.40 -11.84
CA LEU A 184 -14.60 -15.76 -11.32
C LEU A 184 -15.35 -16.77 -12.23
N LEU A 185 -14.91 -16.96 -13.47
CA LEU A 185 -15.38 -18.02 -14.36
C LEU A 185 -15.00 -19.42 -13.88
N ASP A 186 -13.94 -19.55 -13.11
CA ASP A 186 -13.51 -20.82 -12.51
C ASP A 186 -14.33 -21.19 -11.26
N VAL A 187 -15.13 -20.26 -10.75
CA VAL A 187 -16.02 -20.49 -9.60
C VAL A 187 -17.45 -20.76 -10.11
N LYS A 188 -17.93 -21.99 -9.98
CA LYS A 188 -19.25 -22.43 -10.50
C LYS A 188 -20.40 -21.50 -10.10
N ALA A 189 -20.40 -21.04 -8.85
CA ALA A 189 -21.45 -20.20 -8.29
C ALA A 189 -21.52 -18.79 -8.95
N THR A 190 -20.41 -18.24 -9.42
CA THR A 190 -20.33 -16.87 -9.99
C THR A 190 -20.21 -16.83 -11.50
N SER A 191 -19.79 -17.93 -12.13
CA SER A 191 -19.54 -18.02 -13.58
C SER A 191 -20.71 -17.52 -14.43
N THR A 192 -21.93 -17.96 -14.12
CA THR A 192 -23.14 -17.55 -14.87
C THR A 192 -23.40 -16.04 -14.76
N ALA A 193 -23.14 -15.43 -13.60
CA ALA A 193 -23.32 -13.98 -13.41
C ALA A 193 -22.32 -13.18 -14.27
N VAL A 194 -21.05 -13.61 -14.31
CA VAL A 194 -20.04 -13.01 -15.20
C VAL A 194 -20.46 -13.11 -16.66
N LEU A 195 -20.90 -14.29 -17.10
CA LEU A 195 -21.32 -14.52 -18.49
C LEU A 195 -22.57 -13.71 -18.89
N LYS A 196 -23.52 -13.54 -17.96
CA LYS A 196 -24.70 -12.66 -18.16
C LYS A 196 -24.26 -11.19 -18.33
N LEU A 197 -23.33 -10.71 -17.48
CA LEU A 197 -22.78 -9.36 -17.61
C LEU A 197 -22.08 -9.16 -18.97
N VAL A 198 -21.22 -10.10 -19.38
CA VAL A 198 -20.53 -10.04 -20.67
C VAL A 198 -21.54 -9.98 -21.83
N LYS A 199 -22.58 -10.83 -21.82
CA LYS A 199 -23.62 -10.83 -22.85
C LYS A 199 -24.38 -9.50 -22.90
N SER A 200 -24.81 -9.00 -21.75
CA SER A 200 -25.54 -7.73 -21.64
C SER A 200 -24.69 -6.56 -22.16
N GLN A 201 -23.43 -6.49 -21.74
CA GLN A 201 -22.52 -5.42 -22.19
C GLN A 201 -22.21 -5.52 -23.70
N MET A 202 -22.06 -6.75 -24.20
CA MET A 202 -21.84 -6.97 -25.63
C MET A 202 -23.01 -6.46 -26.48
N THR A 203 -24.24 -6.70 -26.00
CA THR A 203 -25.46 -6.16 -26.66
C THR A 203 -25.47 -4.65 -26.62
N LYS A 204 -25.15 -4.03 -25.47
CA LYS A 204 -25.08 -2.58 -25.31
C LYS A 204 -24.01 -1.96 -26.20
N ASP A 205 -22.81 -2.55 -26.25
CA ASP A 205 -21.71 -2.08 -27.09
C ASP A 205 -22.04 -2.18 -28.57
N ASN A 206 -22.75 -3.24 -29.01
CA ASN A 206 -23.23 -3.35 -30.38
C ASN A 206 -24.23 -2.23 -30.73
N ALA A 207 -25.20 -1.96 -29.87
CA ALA A 207 -26.16 -0.88 -30.07
C ALA A 207 -25.47 0.50 -30.13
N ASN A 208 -24.55 0.76 -29.21
CA ASN A 208 -23.76 2.00 -29.19
C ASN A 208 -22.90 2.16 -30.45
N TYR A 209 -22.24 1.06 -30.88
CA TYR A 209 -21.46 1.08 -32.13
C TYR A 209 -22.32 1.46 -33.35
N LEU A 210 -23.50 0.86 -33.48
CA LEU A 210 -24.41 1.18 -34.59
C LEU A 210 -24.94 2.60 -34.54
N ALA A 211 -25.07 3.16 -33.33
CA ALA A 211 -25.50 4.54 -33.11
C ALA A 211 -24.35 5.57 -33.15
N GLY A 212 -23.11 5.15 -33.43
CA GLY A 212 -21.94 6.04 -33.43
C GLY A 212 -21.54 6.55 -32.04
N LYS A 213 -22.04 5.90 -30.95
CA LYS A 213 -21.76 6.29 -29.58
C LYS A 213 -20.56 5.52 -29.01
N SER A 214 -19.96 6.04 -27.94
CA SER A 214 -18.85 5.39 -27.26
C SER A 214 -19.23 4.00 -26.75
N VAL A 215 -18.33 3.04 -26.91
CA VAL A 215 -18.46 1.66 -26.38
C VAL A 215 -17.59 1.46 -25.15
N SER A 216 -17.89 0.42 -24.37
CA SER A 216 -17.11 0.10 -23.19
C SER A 216 -15.70 -0.43 -23.54
N LEU A 217 -14.81 -0.45 -22.56
CA LEU A 217 -13.49 -1.06 -22.72
C LEU A 217 -13.51 -2.60 -22.62
N MET A 218 -14.69 -3.24 -22.55
CA MET A 218 -14.81 -4.68 -22.43
C MET A 218 -14.03 -5.42 -23.54
N ALA A 219 -14.19 -5.03 -24.77
CA ALA A 219 -13.52 -5.67 -25.91
C ALA A 219 -11.98 -5.60 -25.85
N LYS A 220 -11.42 -4.54 -25.23
CA LYS A 220 -9.98 -4.43 -24.97
C LYS A 220 -9.49 -5.56 -24.07
N TRP A 221 -10.26 -5.91 -23.04
CA TRP A 221 -9.87 -6.84 -21.98
C TRP A 221 -10.42 -8.26 -22.16
N LEU A 222 -11.39 -8.48 -23.04
CA LEU A 222 -11.89 -9.83 -23.34
C LEU A 222 -10.73 -10.74 -23.79
N PRO A 223 -10.69 -12.00 -23.27
CA PRO A 223 -9.63 -12.93 -23.59
C PRO A 223 -9.66 -13.30 -25.08
N SER A 224 -8.50 -13.24 -25.74
CA SER A 224 -8.36 -13.68 -27.12
C SER A 224 -8.18 -15.20 -27.17
N GLU A 225 -8.82 -15.86 -28.15
CA GLU A 225 -8.77 -17.33 -28.29
C GLU A 225 -7.48 -17.86 -28.90
N ASN A 226 -6.75 -17.00 -29.64
CA ASN A 226 -5.51 -17.34 -30.36
C ASN A 226 -4.22 -16.88 -29.62
N THR A 227 -4.30 -16.69 -28.31
CA THR A 227 -3.14 -16.33 -27.47
C THR A 227 -2.33 -17.56 -27.06
N SER A 228 -1.04 -17.37 -26.69
CA SER A 228 -0.17 -18.41 -26.15
C SER A 228 -0.62 -18.90 -24.75
N SER A 229 -1.27 -18.04 -23.96
CA SER A 229 -1.73 -18.37 -22.61
C SER A 229 -2.88 -19.37 -22.62
N ALA A 230 -2.65 -20.57 -22.07
CA ALA A 230 -3.68 -21.62 -21.93
C ALA A 230 -4.87 -21.16 -21.10
N GLN A 231 -4.63 -20.42 -20.01
CA GLN A 231 -5.67 -19.89 -19.15
C GLN A 231 -6.56 -18.88 -19.90
N THR A 232 -5.95 -18.00 -20.69
CA THR A 232 -6.68 -17.03 -21.51
C THR A 232 -7.55 -17.71 -22.54
N ARG A 233 -7.01 -18.76 -23.24
CA ARG A 233 -7.80 -19.57 -24.19
C ARG A 233 -8.97 -20.29 -23.51
N LYS A 234 -8.77 -20.83 -22.31
CA LYS A 234 -9.84 -21.45 -21.51
C LYS A 234 -10.99 -20.47 -21.27
N TYR A 235 -10.70 -19.25 -20.81
CA TYR A 235 -11.71 -18.24 -20.57
C TYR A 235 -12.42 -17.80 -21.85
N ALA A 236 -11.67 -17.61 -22.94
CA ALA A 236 -12.26 -17.34 -24.26
C ALA A 236 -13.24 -18.43 -24.68
N GLY A 237 -12.85 -19.71 -24.51
CA GLY A 237 -13.71 -20.87 -24.81
C GLY A 237 -15.01 -20.90 -24.01
N ILE A 238 -14.95 -20.62 -22.71
CA ILE A 238 -16.13 -20.54 -21.84
C ILE A 238 -17.08 -19.43 -22.32
N ILE A 239 -16.55 -18.24 -22.62
CA ILE A 239 -17.32 -17.09 -23.08
C ILE A 239 -17.96 -17.37 -24.45
N MET A 240 -17.18 -17.86 -25.42
CA MET A 240 -17.67 -18.22 -26.75
C MET A 240 -18.81 -19.25 -26.70
N LYS A 241 -18.65 -20.29 -25.89
CA LYS A 241 -19.68 -21.34 -25.70
C LYS A 241 -20.98 -20.73 -25.16
N TYR A 242 -20.90 -19.86 -24.17
CA TYR A 242 -22.08 -19.22 -23.59
C TYR A 242 -22.77 -18.26 -24.58
N LEU A 243 -21.97 -17.51 -25.34
CA LEU A 243 -22.49 -16.58 -26.36
C LEU A 243 -22.97 -17.29 -27.64
N LYS A 244 -22.75 -18.60 -27.76
CA LYS A 244 -23.01 -19.40 -28.97
C LYS A 244 -22.31 -18.82 -30.20
N MET A 245 -21.06 -18.37 -30.04
CA MET A 245 -20.23 -17.82 -31.11
C MET A 245 -19.16 -18.81 -31.55
N SER A 246 -18.95 -18.95 -32.86
CA SER A 246 -17.78 -19.63 -33.38
C SER A 246 -16.50 -18.80 -33.13
N PRO A 247 -15.31 -19.42 -33.10
CA PRO A 247 -14.05 -18.71 -32.98
C PRO A 247 -13.88 -17.57 -34.01
N LYS A 248 -14.33 -17.80 -35.25
CA LYS A 248 -14.30 -16.79 -36.31
C LYS A 248 -15.19 -15.57 -35.98
N GLN A 249 -16.42 -15.81 -35.55
CA GLN A 249 -17.36 -14.73 -35.17
C GLN A 249 -16.83 -13.92 -33.98
N TYR A 250 -16.27 -14.61 -32.97
CA TYR A 250 -15.71 -13.97 -31.79
C TYR A 250 -14.51 -13.08 -32.14
N ARG A 251 -13.56 -13.57 -32.95
CA ARG A 251 -12.41 -12.77 -33.43
C ARG A 251 -12.88 -11.57 -34.25
N GLN A 252 -13.84 -11.74 -35.15
CA GLN A 252 -14.38 -10.65 -35.98
C GLN A 252 -14.99 -9.56 -35.09
N TRP A 253 -15.78 -9.96 -34.07
CA TRP A 253 -16.36 -9.01 -33.14
C TRP A 253 -15.31 -8.26 -32.34
N LEU A 254 -14.32 -8.99 -31.76
CA LEU A 254 -13.23 -8.35 -31.03
C LEU A 254 -12.43 -7.39 -31.90
N SER A 255 -12.10 -7.78 -33.11
CA SER A 255 -11.36 -6.92 -34.05
C SER A 255 -12.13 -5.66 -34.39
N LYS A 256 -13.44 -5.77 -34.67
CA LYS A 256 -14.34 -4.66 -34.96
C LYS A 256 -14.40 -3.68 -33.78
N MET A 257 -14.65 -4.16 -32.56
CA MET A 257 -14.77 -3.32 -31.37
C MET A 257 -13.43 -2.70 -30.94
N ARG A 258 -12.33 -3.46 -31.01
CA ARG A 258 -10.98 -2.95 -30.74
C ARG A 258 -10.54 -1.88 -31.76
N LYS A 259 -11.01 -2.00 -33.01
CA LYS A 259 -10.83 -0.93 -34.00
C LYS A 259 -11.61 0.33 -33.62
N TYR A 260 -12.84 0.17 -33.16
CA TYR A 260 -13.71 1.28 -32.79
C TYR A 260 -13.24 2.01 -31.52
N ILE A 261 -12.74 1.28 -30.52
CA ILE A 261 -12.14 1.86 -29.30
C ILE A 261 -10.85 2.62 -29.59
N ASP A 262 -10.27 2.41 -30.78
CA ASP A 262 -9.04 3.07 -31.25
C ASP A 262 -7.83 2.81 -30.33
N VAL A 263 -7.61 1.53 -29.99
CA VAL A 263 -6.51 1.12 -29.10
C VAL A 263 -5.16 1.39 -29.75
N VAL A 264 -4.28 2.14 -29.07
CA VAL A 264 -2.96 2.55 -29.57
C VAL A 264 -2.09 1.35 -30.01
N GLU A 265 -2.14 0.25 -29.27
CA GLU A 265 -1.41 -0.98 -29.56
C GLU A 265 -1.78 -1.59 -30.93
N ARG A 266 -2.99 -1.34 -31.39
CA ARG A 266 -3.43 -1.81 -32.72
C ARG A 266 -2.77 -0.99 -33.83
N LYS A 267 -2.71 0.34 -33.68
CA LYS A 267 -2.02 1.22 -34.62
C LYS A 267 -0.54 0.86 -34.73
N MET A 268 0.11 0.62 -33.58
CA MET A 268 1.49 0.17 -33.50
C MET A 268 1.70 -1.19 -34.19
N SER A 269 0.81 -2.17 -33.97
CA SER A 269 0.93 -3.52 -34.55
C SER A 269 0.65 -3.56 -36.05
N SER A 270 -0.08 -2.58 -36.59
CA SER A 270 -0.34 -2.46 -38.02
C SER A 270 0.61 -1.49 -38.73
N ASP A 271 1.69 -1.10 -38.05
CA ASP A 271 2.69 -0.13 -38.52
C ASP A 271 2.09 1.23 -38.95
N ASN A 272 0.90 1.56 -38.42
CA ASN A 272 0.20 2.79 -38.72
C ASN A 272 0.48 3.85 -37.65
N TRP A 273 1.73 4.23 -37.49
CA TRP A 273 2.19 5.20 -36.49
C TRP A 273 1.62 6.61 -36.73
N GLN A 274 1.45 6.98 -37.98
CA GLN A 274 0.93 8.29 -38.38
C GLN A 274 -0.53 8.54 -37.93
N ALA A 275 -1.31 7.48 -37.70
CA ALA A 275 -2.66 7.58 -37.18
C ALA A 275 -2.73 7.76 -35.66
N ILE A 276 -1.60 7.75 -34.96
CA ILE A 276 -1.57 7.95 -33.51
C ILE A 276 -1.77 9.44 -33.20
N ASP A 277 -2.82 9.75 -32.44
CA ASP A 277 -2.98 11.05 -31.81
C ASP A 277 -2.36 11.00 -30.41
N TYR A 278 -1.21 11.64 -30.22
CA TYR A 278 -0.44 11.59 -28.99
C TYR A 278 -1.12 12.20 -27.78
N GLU A 279 -2.04 13.16 -27.97
CA GLU A 279 -2.81 13.76 -26.86
C GLU A 279 -3.82 12.78 -26.26
N THR A 280 -4.32 11.84 -27.06
CA THR A 280 -5.30 10.83 -26.62
C THR A 280 -4.65 9.59 -26.03
N VAL A 281 -3.33 9.41 -26.16
CA VAL A 281 -2.62 8.24 -25.63
C VAL A 281 -2.73 8.17 -24.11
N PRO A 282 -3.20 7.02 -23.53
CA PRO A 282 -3.32 6.88 -22.09
C PRO A 282 -1.97 7.03 -21.36
N SER A 283 -1.99 7.56 -20.14
CA SER A 283 -0.80 7.80 -19.29
C SER A 283 0.19 6.64 -19.28
N ARG A 284 -0.29 5.43 -18.99
CA ARG A 284 0.57 4.25 -18.92
C ARG A 284 1.14 3.83 -20.28
N ALA A 285 0.39 4.03 -21.36
CA ALA A 285 0.88 3.78 -22.71
C ALA A 285 1.99 4.76 -23.10
N ASN A 286 1.87 6.03 -22.74
CA ASN A 286 2.94 7.02 -22.89
C ASN A 286 4.23 6.58 -22.20
N LEU A 287 4.15 6.11 -20.93
CA LEU A 287 5.32 5.62 -20.19
C LEU A 287 5.95 4.37 -20.79
N ILE A 288 5.13 3.43 -21.29
CA ILE A 288 5.62 2.15 -21.80
C ILE A 288 6.19 2.29 -23.22
N TYR A 289 5.49 3.01 -24.08
CA TYR A 289 5.75 3.02 -25.52
C TYR A 289 6.55 4.24 -26.00
N ASN A 290 6.97 5.18 -25.13
CA ASN A 290 7.72 6.38 -25.55
C ASN A 290 8.93 6.05 -26.43
N LYS A 291 9.72 5.02 -26.07
CA LYS A 291 10.86 4.58 -26.88
C LYS A 291 10.42 4.05 -28.27
N ALA A 292 9.29 3.37 -28.35
CA ALA A 292 8.77 2.87 -29.62
C ALA A 292 8.23 4.02 -30.49
N PHE A 293 7.54 4.99 -29.92
CA PHE A 293 7.11 6.21 -30.61
C PHE A 293 8.30 6.97 -31.19
N LEU A 294 9.35 7.20 -30.41
CA LEU A 294 10.57 7.85 -30.88
C LEU A 294 11.32 7.04 -31.95
N LYS A 295 11.22 5.70 -31.94
CA LYS A 295 11.88 4.86 -32.93
C LYS A 295 11.16 4.85 -34.27
N HIS A 296 9.82 4.83 -34.27
CA HIS A 296 9.01 4.58 -35.47
C HIS A 296 8.29 5.82 -36.00
N ASP A 297 8.17 6.91 -35.19
CA ASP A 297 7.49 8.15 -35.57
C ASP A 297 8.26 9.35 -34.97
N TYR A 298 9.56 9.41 -35.23
CA TYR A 298 10.49 10.32 -34.59
C TYR A 298 10.10 11.78 -34.74
N GLU A 299 9.84 12.23 -35.96
CA GLU A 299 9.56 13.66 -36.25
C GLU A 299 8.29 14.15 -35.57
N ARG A 300 7.18 13.43 -35.75
CA ARG A 300 5.90 13.79 -35.11
C ARG A 300 5.96 13.69 -33.58
N ARG A 301 6.64 12.64 -33.06
CA ARG A 301 6.79 12.51 -31.61
C ARG A 301 7.63 13.63 -31.01
N ASN A 302 8.72 14.04 -31.66
CA ASN A 302 9.54 15.17 -31.19
C ASN A 302 8.80 16.50 -31.31
N ALA A 303 8.06 16.76 -32.40
CA ALA A 303 7.22 17.95 -32.52
C ALA A 303 6.19 18.01 -31.39
N TYR A 304 5.53 16.88 -31.08
CA TYR A 304 4.61 16.79 -29.95
C TYR A 304 5.31 17.04 -28.59
N LEU A 305 6.51 16.49 -28.36
CA LEU A 305 7.28 16.71 -27.12
C LEU A 305 7.73 18.18 -26.99
N SER A 306 8.07 18.84 -28.09
CA SER A 306 8.37 20.27 -28.12
C SER A 306 7.12 21.11 -27.79
N ALA A 307 5.98 20.80 -28.39
CA ALA A 307 4.71 21.44 -28.07
C ALA A 307 4.30 21.27 -26.60
N LEU A 308 4.55 20.08 -26.00
CA LEU A 308 4.36 19.87 -24.57
C LEU A 308 5.24 20.80 -23.72
N THR A 309 6.50 20.97 -24.09
CA THR A 309 7.46 21.83 -23.38
C THR A 309 7.01 23.29 -23.41
N ASN A 310 6.47 23.73 -24.55
CA ASN A 310 5.94 25.08 -24.76
C ASN A 310 4.53 25.29 -24.15
N GLY A 311 3.89 24.25 -23.65
CA GLY A 311 2.51 24.33 -23.13
C GLY A 311 1.42 24.35 -24.20
N GLU A 312 1.75 24.07 -25.48
CA GLU A 312 0.86 24.07 -26.64
C GLU A 312 0.11 22.75 -26.82
N ALA A 313 0.55 21.68 -26.16
CA ALA A 313 -0.06 20.35 -26.21
C ALA A 313 -0.32 19.80 -24.79
N LYS A 314 -1.14 18.75 -24.69
CA LYS A 314 -1.50 18.09 -23.44
C LYS A 314 -1.04 16.63 -23.43
N ILE A 315 -0.71 16.11 -22.23
CA ILE A 315 -0.39 14.71 -22.02
C ILE A 315 -1.24 14.15 -20.90
N ASN A 316 -1.76 12.93 -21.10
CA ASN A 316 -2.52 12.26 -20.05
C ASN A 316 -1.60 11.71 -18.97
N SER A 317 -1.80 12.15 -17.72
CA SER A 317 -1.08 11.66 -16.53
C SER A 317 -1.97 11.37 -15.33
N SER A 318 -3.28 11.66 -15.43
CA SER A 318 -4.23 11.62 -14.31
C SER A 318 -4.30 10.30 -13.53
N VAL A 319 -3.87 9.19 -14.14
CA VAL A 319 -3.81 7.85 -13.52
C VAL A 319 -2.39 7.29 -13.47
N ALA A 320 -1.36 8.12 -13.72
CA ALA A 320 0.04 7.74 -13.53
C ALA A 320 0.43 7.88 -12.07
N PHE A 321 1.21 6.95 -11.56
CA PHE A 321 1.80 7.10 -10.24
C PHE A 321 3.12 7.89 -10.35
N PRO A 322 3.43 8.79 -9.40
CA PRO A 322 4.69 9.54 -9.39
C PRO A 322 5.92 8.64 -9.54
N HIS A 323 5.96 7.52 -8.83
CA HIS A 323 7.07 6.58 -8.91
C HIS A 323 7.23 5.86 -10.26
N ASP A 324 6.14 5.69 -11.04
CA ASP A 324 6.24 5.15 -12.40
C ASP A 324 7.03 6.11 -13.31
N ILE A 325 6.89 7.42 -13.11
CA ILE A 325 7.63 8.46 -13.85
C ILE A 325 9.07 8.50 -13.39
N VAL A 326 9.30 8.61 -12.08
CA VAL A 326 10.63 8.63 -11.47
C VAL A 326 11.42 7.38 -11.84
N TYR A 327 10.82 6.19 -11.75
CA TYR A 327 11.49 4.95 -12.12
C TYR A 327 11.99 4.95 -13.57
N LYS A 328 11.32 5.64 -14.50
CA LYS A 328 11.80 5.74 -15.89
C LYS A 328 13.07 6.57 -16.01
N TYR A 329 13.24 7.58 -15.15
CA TYR A 329 14.49 8.36 -15.09
C TYR A 329 15.65 7.55 -14.50
N VAL A 330 15.39 6.79 -13.41
CA VAL A 330 16.45 6.11 -12.65
C VAL A 330 16.72 4.67 -13.10
N SER A 331 15.86 4.06 -13.93
CA SER A 331 15.93 2.64 -14.32
C SER A 331 17.10 2.27 -15.24
N ASN A 332 17.87 3.24 -15.71
CA ASN A 332 18.96 3.02 -16.66
C ASN A 332 20.33 2.78 -15.99
N GLY A 333 20.41 2.74 -14.65
CA GLY A 333 21.65 2.52 -13.90
C GLY A 333 21.60 1.26 -13.04
N TYR A 334 22.74 0.55 -12.94
CA TYR A 334 22.88 -0.73 -12.23
C TYR A 334 22.69 -0.63 -10.70
N TYR A 335 22.72 0.60 -10.13
CA TYR A 335 22.54 0.92 -8.71
C TYR A 335 21.65 2.16 -8.50
N GLY A 336 20.54 2.28 -9.24
CA GLY A 336 19.72 3.48 -9.15
C GLY A 336 20.41 4.67 -9.81
N GLY A 337 20.67 4.55 -11.11
CA GLY A 337 21.50 5.51 -11.84
C GLY A 337 20.92 6.92 -11.81
N TYR A 338 21.81 7.88 -11.75
CA TYR A 338 21.53 9.29 -11.95
C TYR A 338 20.80 9.52 -13.28
N PRO A 339 19.73 10.27 -13.30
CA PRO A 339 19.18 10.75 -14.56
C PRO A 339 20.22 11.70 -15.19
N THR A 340 20.73 11.31 -16.36
CA THR A 340 21.76 12.07 -17.08
C THR A 340 21.22 12.87 -18.24
N LYS A 341 19.99 12.55 -18.68
CA LYS A 341 19.36 13.18 -19.83
C LYS A 341 17.92 13.53 -19.52
N LEU A 342 17.56 14.78 -19.81
CA LEU A 342 16.19 15.27 -19.68
C LEU A 342 15.28 14.54 -20.69
N ASP A 343 14.13 14.03 -20.21
CA ASP A 343 13.08 13.42 -21.05
C ASP A 343 11.83 14.32 -21.03
N PRO A 344 11.55 15.05 -22.12
CA PRO A 344 10.43 15.99 -22.15
C PRO A 344 9.07 15.34 -21.86
N ALA A 345 8.89 14.05 -22.23
CA ALA A 345 7.64 13.34 -21.95
C ALA A 345 7.46 13.08 -20.44
N LEU A 346 8.54 12.70 -19.74
CA LEU A 346 8.51 12.48 -18.30
C LEU A 346 8.30 13.79 -17.53
N GLU A 347 8.97 14.87 -17.94
CA GLU A 347 8.75 16.21 -17.36
C GLU A 347 7.31 16.69 -17.54
N ALA A 348 6.76 16.57 -18.76
CA ALA A 348 5.39 16.95 -19.04
C ALA A 348 4.38 16.10 -18.24
N MET A 349 4.60 14.79 -18.15
CA MET A 349 3.77 13.90 -17.34
C MET A 349 3.82 14.25 -15.86
N TRP A 350 4.99 14.58 -15.33
CA TRP A 350 5.16 15.00 -13.95
C TRP A 350 4.41 16.29 -13.64
N LYS A 351 4.58 17.31 -14.47
CA LYS A 351 3.86 18.60 -14.34
C LYS A 351 2.34 18.44 -14.43
N SER A 352 1.86 17.47 -15.24
CA SER A 352 0.44 17.21 -15.43
C SER A 352 -0.17 16.27 -14.38
N LEU A 353 0.60 15.82 -13.37
CA LEU A 353 0.03 15.07 -12.24
C LEU A 353 -0.99 15.95 -11.49
N PRO A 354 -2.12 15.37 -11.04
CA PRO A 354 -3.11 16.14 -10.28
C PRO A 354 -2.48 16.69 -9.00
N ASP A 355 -2.84 17.93 -8.65
CA ASP A 355 -2.44 18.53 -7.39
C ASP A 355 -3.41 18.13 -6.27
N MET A 356 -2.97 17.23 -5.40
CA MET A 356 -3.74 16.71 -4.26
C MET A 356 -3.27 17.30 -2.91
N VAL A 357 -2.33 18.25 -2.94
CA VAL A 357 -1.71 18.83 -1.72
C VAL A 357 -2.19 20.26 -1.48
N LYS A 358 -2.66 20.93 -2.52
CA LYS A 358 -2.99 22.35 -2.53
C LYS A 358 -3.97 22.76 -1.40
N GLY A 359 -3.60 23.81 -0.67
CA GLY A 359 -4.48 24.46 0.31
C GLY A 359 -4.36 23.93 1.74
N ASN A 360 -3.47 23.01 2.02
CA ASN A 360 -3.28 22.47 3.35
C ASN A 360 -1.97 22.94 3.97
N GLY A 361 -2.09 23.44 5.17
CA GLY A 361 -1.10 24.04 6.06
C GLY A 361 0.35 23.54 6.02
N SER A 362 1.13 23.98 6.97
CA SER A 362 2.56 23.64 7.03
C SER A 362 2.78 22.13 7.21
N THR A 363 3.24 21.46 6.16
CA THR A 363 3.60 20.03 6.19
C THR A 363 5.08 19.87 5.93
N LEU A 364 5.82 19.36 6.91
CA LEU A 364 7.20 18.97 6.76
C LEU A 364 7.27 17.53 6.24
N VAL A 365 7.86 17.35 5.08
CA VAL A 365 8.06 16.02 4.48
C VAL A 365 9.36 15.43 5.00
N VAL A 366 9.32 14.18 5.44
CA VAL A 366 10.45 13.42 5.97
C VAL A 366 10.55 12.10 5.22
N ALA A 367 11.59 11.94 4.42
CA ALA A 367 11.77 10.77 3.56
C ALA A 367 12.91 9.88 4.06
N ASP A 368 12.65 8.58 4.13
CA ASP A 368 13.61 7.57 4.54
C ASP A 368 14.73 7.39 3.51
N GLY A 369 15.95 7.65 3.94
CA GLY A 369 17.19 7.49 3.17
C GLY A 369 17.94 6.18 3.42
N SER A 370 17.46 5.30 4.29
CA SER A 370 18.15 4.10 4.75
C SER A 370 18.40 3.03 3.67
N GLY A 371 19.28 2.09 3.98
CA GLY A 371 19.66 1.01 3.06
C GLY A 371 18.51 0.08 2.69
N SER A 372 17.58 -0.16 3.61
CA SER A 372 16.40 -1.01 3.42
C SER A 372 15.49 -0.50 2.30
N MET A 373 15.45 0.81 2.07
CA MET A 373 14.69 1.45 1.00
C MET A 373 15.15 1.06 -0.42
N SER A 374 16.30 0.41 -0.56
CA SER A 374 16.77 -0.15 -1.84
C SER A 374 16.06 -1.44 -2.22
N CYS A 375 15.25 -2.03 -1.34
CA CYS A 375 14.50 -3.24 -1.61
C CYS A 375 13.41 -3.02 -2.66
N PRO A 376 13.26 -3.95 -3.63
CA PRO A 376 12.17 -3.90 -4.60
C PRO A 376 10.79 -4.06 -3.95
N VAL A 377 9.82 -3.33 -4.43
CA VAL A 377 8.45 -3.39 -3.98
C VAL A 377 7.66 -4.44 -4.76
N GLY A 378 7.12 -5.41 -4.06
CA GLY A 378 6.11 -6.34 -4.59
C GLY A 378 6.49 -7.10 -5.86
N GLY A 379 7.72 -7.61 -5.97
CA GLY A 379 8.17 -8.36 -7.14
C GLY A 379 8.36 -7.52 -8.40
N THR A 380 8.31 -6.19 -8.27
CA THR A 380 8.62 -5.23 -9.35
C THR A 380 10.11 -4.88 -9.36
N ARG A 381 10.53 -4.04 -10.30
CA ARG A 381 11.88 -3.45 -10.31
C ARG A 381 11.92 -2.07 -9.64
N VAL A 382 10.78 -1.56 -9.20
CA VAL A 382 10.67 -0.30 -8.47
C VAL A 382 11.10 -0.55 -7.03
N THR A 383 11.98 0.26 -6.49
CA THR A 383 12.41 0.17 -5.08
C THR A 383 11.55 1.04 -4.18
N ALA A 384 11.52 0.78 -2.88
CA ALA A 384 10.89 1.64 -1.90
C ALA A 384 11.45 3.07 -1.98
N ARG A 385 12.76 3.22 -2.26
CA ARG A 385 13.43 4.48 -2.52
C ARG A 385 12.80 5.26 -3.69
N ASN A 386 12.57 4.60 -4.82
CA ASN A 386 11.95 5.27 -5.97
C ASN A 386 10.56 5.82 -5.62
N VAL A 387 9.83 5.11 -4.75
CA VAL A 387 8.52 5.56 -4.29
C VAL A 387 8.67 6.75 -3.33
N ALA A 388 9.58 6.65 -2.36
CA ALA A 388 9.81 7.71 -1.37
C ALA A 388 10.33 9.00 -2.02
N ASP A 389 11.33 8.93 -2.89
CA ASP A 389 11.84 10.09 -3.63
C ASP A 389 10.73 10.75 -4.47
N ALA A 390 9.93 9.93 -5.18
CA ALA A 390 8.84 10.44 -5.98
C ALA A 390 7.77 11.16 -5.15
N LEU A 391 7.40 10.60 -4.00
CA LEU A 391 6.42 11.21 -3.10
C LEU A 391 6.99 12.43 -2.39
N ALA A 392 8.24 12.37 -1.93
CA ALA A 392 8.90 13.50 -1.28
C ALA A 392 8.98 14.72 -2.22
N ILE A 393 9.43 14.52 -3.45
CA ILE A 393 9.49 15.58 -4.46
C ILE A 393 8.06 16.07 -4.80
N TYR A 394 7.10 15.15 -4.98
CA TYR A 394 5.72 15.49 -5.31
C TYR A 394 5.07 16.39 -4.24
N PHE A 395 5.26 16.06 -2.96
CA PHE A 395 4.74 16.85 -1.84
C PHE A 395 5.50 18.17 -1.69
N ALA A 396 6.85 18.12 -1.65
CA ALA A 396 7.67 19.31 -1.46
C ALA A 396 7.39 20.39 -2.53
N GLU A 397 7.19 20.01 -3.79
CA GLU A 397 6.81 20.93 -4.87
C GLU A 397 5.44 21.58 -4.71
N ARG A 398 4.55 20.97 -3.93
CA ARG A 398 3.14 21.37 -3.77
C ARG A 398 2.82 21.90 -2.39
N CYS A 399 3.77 21.82 -1.47
CA CYS A 399 3.72 22.55 -0.20
C CYS A 399 3.80 24.07 -0.47
N SER A 400 3.35 24.86 0.47
CA SER A 400 3.36 26.32 0.37
C SER A 400 4.27 26.95 1.42
N GLY A 401 4.64 28.22 1.18
CA GLY A 401 5.44 29.01 2.12
C GLY A 401 6.87 28.47 2.26
N GLU A 402 7.38 28.45 3.48
CA GLU A 402 8.76 28.05 3.77
C GLU A 402 9.06 26.57 3.53
N PHE A 403 8.02 25.72 3.45
CA PHE A 403 8.14 24.28 3.18
C PHE A 403 8.21 23.95 1.68
N GLU A 404 7.96 24.93 0.80
CA GLU A 404 7.97 24.74 -0.64
C GLU A 404 9.36 24.30 -1.13
N ASN A 405 9.39 23.24 -1.93
CA ASN A 405 10.59 22.62 -2.51
C ASN A 405 11.61 22.14 -1.45
N LYS A 406 11.20 21.90 -0.20
CA LYS A 406 12.08 21.41 0.85
C LYS A 406 11.53 20.14 1.49
N TYR A 407 12.43 19.26 1.90
CA TYR A 407 12.11 18.09 2.71
C TYR A 407 13.32 17.66 3.51
N ILE A 408 13.13 16.82 4.52
CA ILE A 408 14.22 16.19 5.27
C ILE A 408 14.36 14.75 4.80
N THR A 409 15.57 14.32 4.44
CA THR A 409 15.90 12.89 4.34
C THR A 409 16.63 12.46 5.60
N PHE A 410 16.43 11.22 6.01
CA PHE A 410 17.11 10.68 7.17
C PHE A 410 17.67 9.27 6.90
N SER A 411 18.82 9.03 7.51
CA SER A 411 19.47 7.75 7.61
C SER A 411 20.20 7.74 8.96
N SER A 412 21.55 7.73 9.01
CA SER A 412 22.26 7.95 10.27
C SER A 412 22.10 9.38 10.80
N HIS A 413 22.01 10.36 9.91
CA HIS A 413 21.84 11.78 10.24
C HIS A 413 20.76 12.41 9.35
N PRO A 414 19.94 13.31 9.91
CA PRO A 414 18.97 14.09 9.11
C PRO A 414 19.71 15.05 8.15
N GLN A 415 19.19 15.18 6.94
CA GLN A 415 19.69 16.14 5.95
C GLN A 415 18.55 16.98 5.39
N LEU A 416 18.65 18.29 5.47
CA LEU A 416 17.72 19.21 4.82
C LEU A 416 18.02 19.26 3.33
N VAL A 417 17.04 18.90 2.50
CA VAL A 417 17.12 18.89 1.05
C VAL A 417 16.33 20.06 0.49
N ASN A 418 17.01 20.96 -0.24
CA ASN A 418 16.36 22.03 -1.01
C ASN A 418 16.40 21.67 -2.49
N LEU A 419 15.24 21.38 -3.05
CA LEU A 419 15.07 20.91 -4.44
C LEU A 419 15.20 22.06 -5.47
N GLY A 420 15.01 23.31 -5.05
CA GLY A 420 14.95 24.46 -5.96
C GLY A 420 13.82 24.33 -6.99
N ASN A 421 13.81 25.25 -7.96
CA ASN A 421 12.78 25.34 -8.99
C ASN A 421 13.14 24.64 -10.32
N GLY A 422 14.06 23.69 -10.29
CA GLY A 422 14.51 22.97 -11.47
C GLY A 422 13.51 21.95 -12.03
N SER A 423 13.92 21.27 -13.10
CA SER A 423 13.17 20.15 -13.67
C SER A 423 13.11 18.96 -12.71
N LEU A 424 12.21 18.02 -12.95
CA LEU A 424 12.16 16.75 -12.19
C LEU A 424 13.54 16.06 -12.22
N MET A 425 14.20 16.05 -13.38
CA MET A 425 15.56 15.52 -13.50
C MET A 425 16.53 16.18 -12.51
N ASN A 426 16.54 17.51 -12.44
CA ASN A 426 17.41 18.25 -11.50
C ASN A 426 17.07 17.91 -10.05
N LYS A 427 15.78 17.86 -9.71
CA LYS A 427 15.33 17.52 -8.36
C LYS A 427 15.70 16.09 -7.96
N LEU A 428 15.61 15.14 -8.87
CA LEU A 428 16.09 13.77 -8.64
C LEU A 428 17.61 13.70 -8.45
N GLN A 429 18.38 14.51 -9.19
CA GLN A 429 19.82 14.61 -8.99
C GLN A 429 20.17 15.18 -7.62
N ILE A 430 19.44 16.19 -7.16
CA ILE A 430 19.59 16.76 -5.81
C ILE A 430 19.23 15.73 -4.75
N ALA A 431 18.05 15.12 -4.85
CA ALA A 431 17.61 14.09 -3.91
C ALA A 431 18.63 12.95 -3.76
N HIS A 432 19.16 12.48 -4.90
CA HIS A 432 20.16 11.41 -4.89
C HIS A 432 21.47 11.79 -4.18
N LYS A 433 21.93 13.05 -4.27
CA LYS A 433 23.14 13.51 -3.56
C LYS A 433 23.00 13.46 -2.04
N HIS A 434 21.78 13.55 -1.52
CA HIS A 434 21.48 13.52 -0.09
C HIS A 434 21.08 12.11 0.40
N ASN A 435 21.13 11.10 -0.45
CA ASN A 435 20.85 9.73 -0.07
C ASN A 435 22.05 9.08 0.59
N GLU A 436 21.99 8.91 1.89
CA GLU A 436 22.96 8.17 2.68
C GLU A 436 22.42 6.77 2.96
N VAL A 437 23.11 5.72 2.50
CA VAL A 437 22.72 4.32 2.72
C VAL A 437 23.28 3.85 4.07
N ALA A 438 22.56 4.12 5.15
CA ALA A 438 22.95 3.75 6.51
C ALA A 438 21.72 3.30 7.35
N ASN A 439 21.69 3.62 8.64
CA ASN A 439 20.63 3.25 9.58
C ASN A 439 19.32 4.03 9.38
N THR A 440 18.27 3.70 10.15
CA THR A 440 16.93 4.32 10.07
C THR A 440 16.65 5.13 11.33
N ASN A 441 17.43 6.21 11.55
CA ASN A 441 17.37 7.04 12.75
C ASN A 441 16.36 8.19 12.62
N ILE A 442 15.08 7.88 12.75
CA ILE A 442 14.01 8.90 12.74
C ILE A 442 13.98 9.73 14.04
N GLU A 443 14.50 9.22 15.16
CA GLU A 443 14.63 9.96 16.41
C GLU A 443 15.42 11.25 16.24
N ALA A 444 16.49 11.21 15.46
CA ALA A 444 17.32 12.39 15.20
C ALA A 444 16.53 13.50 14.48
N VAL A 445 15.56 13.16 13.62
CA VAL A 445 14.69 14.15 12.96
C VAL A 445 13.79 14.85 13.97
N PHE A 446 13.15 14.11 14.88
CA PHE A 446 12.30 14.69 15.91
C PHE A 446 13.08 15.58 16.86
N ASN A 447 14.28 15.13 17.27
CA ASN A 447 15.17 15.93 18.11
C ASN A 447 15.60 17.21 17.41
N LEU A 448 15.94 17.16 16.12
CA LEU A 448 16.31 18.34 15.33
C LEU A 448 15.17 19.36 15.29
N ILE A 449 13.93 18.92 15.04
CA ILE A 449 12.75 19.81 15.01
C ILE A 449 12.53 20.45 16.37
N LEU A 450 12.55 19.65 17.45
CA LEU A 450 12.34 20.14 18.82
C LEU A 450 13.45 21.12 19.24
N GLN A 451 14.70 20.76 18.97
CA GLN A 451 15.84 21.60 19.29
C GLN A 451 15.77 22.95 18.55
N THR A 452 15.38 22.94 17.27
CA THR A 452 15.18 24.16 16.49
C THR A 452 14.14 25.07 17.15
N ALA A 453 13.02 24.50 17.63
CA ALA A 453 11.97 25.28 18.31
C ALA A 453 12.48 25.88 19.62
N ILE A 454 13.20 25.10 20.44
CA ILE A 454 13.71 25.55 21.74
C ILE A 454 14.79 26.64 21.57
N GLU A 455 15.80 26.42 20.69
CA GLU A 455 16.92 27.34 20.50
C GLU A 455 16.51 28.70 19.91
N ASN A 456 15.36 28.76 19.24
CA ASN A 456 14.88 29.99 18.61
C ASN A 456 13.60 30.54 19.28
N ASP A 457 13.26 30.09 20.49
CA ASP A 457 12.07 30.52 21.25
C ASP A 457 10.78 30.50 20.41
N MET A 458 10.63 29.49 19.53
CA MET A 458 9.49 29.38 18.63
C MET A 458 8.20 29.04 19.37
N THR A 459 7.09 29.56 18.89
CA THR A 459 5.77 29.16 19.40
C THR A 459 5.26 27.86 18.73
N GLN A 460 4.21 27.27 19.26
CA GLN A 460 3.59 26.09 18.64
C GLN A 460 3.10 26.37 17.21
N ASP A 461 2.68 27.62 16.93
CA ASP A 461 2.15 28.03 15.61
C ASP A 461 3.25 28.18 14.55
N ASP A 462 4.49 28.36 14.98
CA ASP A 462 5.67 28.43 14.10
C ASP A 462 6.15 27.03 13.67
N MET A 463 5.71 25.99 14.37
CA MET A 463 6.08 24.61 14.07
C MET A 463 5.25 24.03 12.90
N PRO A 464 5.75 22.98 12.19
CA PRO A 464 4.96 22.31 11.20
C PRO A 464 3.69 21.70 11.82
N GLN A 465 2.54 21.90 11.19
CA GLN A 465 1.28 21.28 11.64
C GLN A 465 1.28 19.77 11.43
N ASN A 466 1.92 19.32 10.35
CA ASN A 466 2.01 17.91 10.00
C ASN A 466 3.47 17.52 9.72
N ILE A 467 3.84 16.31 10.13
CA ILE A 467 5.07 15.65 9.72
C ILE A 467 4.68 14.41 8.91
N LEU A 468 4.99 14.42 7.61
CA LEU A 468 4.73 13.32 6.70
C LEU A 468 5.97 12.43 6.58
N ILE A 469 5.92 11.24 7.18
CA ILE A 469 7.02 10.28 7.23
C ILE A 469 6.81 9.21 6.15
N ILE A 470 7.66 9.20 5.13
CA ILE A 470 7.62 8.25 4.01
C ILE A 470 8.74 7.24 4.19
N SER A 471 8.41 6.00 4.57
CA SER A 471 9.40 4.97 4.96
C SER A 471 8.86 3.56 4.73
N ASP A 472 9.73 2.56 4.77
CA ASP A 472 9.36 1.15 4.90
C ASP A 472 9.08 0.74 6.37
N MET A 473 9.04 1.71 7.29
CA MET A 473 8.69 1.56 8.71
C MET A 473 9.66 0.70 9.54
N GLU A 474 10.84 0.39 9.03
CA GLU A 474 11.83 -0.42 9.75
C GLU A 474 12.79 0.49 10.56
N PHE A 475 12.22 1.28 11.49
CA PHE A 475 12.96 2.25 12.30
C PHE A 475 13.94 1.60 13.28
N ASP A 476 15.02 2.32 13.61
CA ASP A 476 15.96 1.95 14.67
C ASP A 476 15.32 2.04 16.06
N GLY A 477 15.83 1.28 17.01
CA GLY A 477 15.45 1.40 18.41
C GLY A 477 15.83 2.77 18.98
N CYS A 478 14.92 3.40 19.71
CA CYS A 478 15.19 4.66 20.40
C CYS A 478 16.29 4.47 21.47
N VAL A 479 17.32 5.31 21.44
CA VAL A 479 18.49 5.18 22.32
C VAL A 479 18.13 5.28 23.80
N GLU A 480 17.08 6.03 24.17
CA GLU A 480 16.63 6.19 25.56
C GLU A 480 15.69 5.09 26.05
N MET A 481 15.29 4.16 25.20
CA MET A 481 14.50 3.00 25.63
C MET A 481 15.32 1.97 26.42
N GLY A 482 16.23 2.44 27.23
CA GLY A 482 17.02 1.66 28.16
C GLY A 482 17.92 0.67 27.43
N THR A 483 19.19 0.97 27.33
CA THR A 483 20.23 -0.03 27.22
C THR A 483 19.88 -1.15 28.18
N PRO A 484 19.80 -2.41 27.74
CA PRO A 484 19.71 -3.51 28.68
C PRO A 484 20.89 -3.32 29.65
N PRO A 485 20.71 -3.49 30.97
CA PRO A 485 21.80 -3.33 31.91
C PRO A 485 22.96 -4.15 31.36
N ARG A 486 24.13 -3.51 31.16
CA ARG A 486 25.35 -4.23 30.82
C ARG A 486 25.46 -5.34 31.84
N ARG A 487 25.58 -6.57 31.40
CA ARG A 487 25.92 -7.69 32.24
C ARG A 487 27.27 -7.34 32.90
N ASN A 488 27.20 -6.77 34.08
CA ASN A 488 28.40 -6.71 34.91
C ASN A 488 28.68 -8.17 35.34
N ASP A 489 29.86 -8.64 35.03
CA ASP A 489 30.31 -10.03 35.28
C ASP A 489 30.37 -10.42 36.79
N TYR A 490 29.91 -9.57 37.68
CA TYR A 490 29.87 -9.85 39.11
C TYR A 490 28.58 -9.27 39.73
N GLY A 491 27.71 -10.18 40.14
CA GLY A 491 26.78 -9.92 41.21
C GLY A 491 25.32 -9.76 40.81
N TRP A 492 24.48 -10.45 41.51
CA TRP A 492 23.02 -10.37 41.53
C TRP A 492 22.57 -8.99 42.04
N GLY A 493 22.44 -8.07 41.15
CA GLY A 493 21.79 -6.79 41.42
C GLY A 493 20.33 -6.84 40.99
N TYR A 494 19.39 -6.82 41.92
CA TYR A 494 17.98 -6.54 41.65
C TYR A 494 17.86 -5.10 41.20
N GLY A 495 18.06 -4.85 39.92
CA GLY A 495 17.74 -3.59 39.30
C GLY A 495 16.22 -3.49 39.16
N THR A 496 15.58 -2.72 40.02
CA THR A 496 14.15 -2.33 39.93
C THR A 496 13.88 -1.30 38.83
N GLY A 497 14.58 -1.42 37.72
CA GLY A 497 14.27 -0.64 36.51
C GLY A 497 12.99 -1.16 35.91
N LYS A 498 11.88 -0.45 36.07
CA LYS A 498 10.63 -0.66 35.32
C LYS A 498 11.02 -0.64 33.82
N ARG A 499 10.94 -1.80 33.15
CA ARG A 499 11.02 -1.88 31.68
C ARG A 499 9.82 -1.11 31.11
N VAL A 500 10.05 0.09 30.66
CA VAL A 500 9.01 0.88 30.02
C VAL A 500 9.02 0.51 28.54
N ASN A 501 8.07 -0.33 28.12
CA ASN A 501 7.88 -0.71 26.71
C ASN A 501 7.08 0.39 25.99
N LYS A 502 7.70 1.57 25.80
CA LYS A 502 7.12 2.66 25.02
C LYS A 502 7.57 2.54 23.57
N THR A 503 6.71 2.88 22.64
CA THR A 503 7.11 3.05 21.25
C THR A 503 7.97 4.31 21.10
N LEU A 504 8.74 4.37 20.01
CA LEU A 504 9.52 5.56 19.67
C LEU A 504 8.67 6.83 19.71
N PHE A 505 7.48 6.79 19.11
CA PHE A 505 6.62 7.96 19.00
C PHE A 505 5.97 8.38 20.32
N GLN A 506 5.68 7.45 21.22
CA GLN A 506 5.26 7.76 22.58
C GLN A 506 6.38 8.44 23.38
N THR A 507 7.63 8.04 23.15
CA THR A 507 8.79 8.66 23.76
C THR A 507 9.00 10.08 23.24
N MET A 508 8.86 10.29 21.92
CA MET A 508 8.98 11.61 21.31
C MET A 508 7.85 12.56 21.79
N ALA A 509 6.60 12.08 21.81
CA ALA A 509 5.50 12.91 22.34
C ALA A 509 5.78 13.40 23.75
N GLN A 510 6.32 12.55 24.62
CA GLN A 510 6.67 12.94 26.00
C GLN A 510 7.83 13.94 26.06
N ARG A 511 8.83 13.84 25.16
CA ARG A 511 9.90 14.84 25.08
C ARG A 511 9.38 16.21 24.69
N TYR A 512 8.52 16.26 23.65
CA TYR A 512 7.89 17.52 23.22
C TYR A 512 7.06 18.13 24.35
N GLU A 513 6.24 17.32 25.03
CA GLU A 513 5.40 17.76 26.15
C GLU A 513 6.25 18.29 27.33
N ALA A 514 7.40 17.66 27.62
CA ALA A 514 8.31 18.10 28.69
C ALA A 514 8.90 19.49 28.42
N GLU A 515 9.06 19.86 27.15
CA GLU A 515 9.55 21.18 26.72
C GLU A 515 8.40 22.16 26.40
N GLY A 516 7.15 21.81 26.72
CA GLY A 516 5.98 22.67 26.53
C GLY A 516 5.37 22.66 25.12
N TYR A 517 5.85 21.81 24.25
CA TYR A 517 5.36 21.68 22.86
C TYR A 517 4.40 20.47 22.72
N LYS A 518 3.53 20.53 21.75
CA LYS A 518 2.78 19.36 21.27
C LYS A 518 3.50 18.79 20.04
N LEU A 519 3.66 17.47 20.03
CA LEU A 519 4.16 16.81 18.84
C LEU A 519 3.23 17.11 17.65
N PRO A 520 3.74 17.59 16.49
CA PRO A 520 2.93 17.78 15.30
C PRO A 520 2.17 16.52 14.90
N ARG A 521 1.09 16.68 14.14
CA ARG A 521 0.35 15.51 13.63
C ARG A 521 1.26 14.66 12.76
N LEU A 522 1.35 13.37 13.06
CA LEU A 522 2.21 12.44 12.33
C LEU A 522 1.41 11.71 11.26
N VAL A 523 1.96 11.62 10.07
CA VAL A 523 1.42 10.79 9.00
C VAL A 523 2.47 9.76 8.59
N PHE A 524 2.20 8.50 8.88
CA PHE A 524 3.06 7.40 8.47
C PHE A 524 2.61 6.85 7.12
N TRP A 525 3.44 7.08 6.10
CA TRP A 525 3.21 6.53 4.77
C TRP A 525 4.11 5.30 4.55
N ASN A 526 3.53 4.14 4.78
CA ASN A 526 4.21 2.86 4.56
C ASN A 526 4.33 2.55 3.07
N VAL A 527 5.56 2.43 2.58
CA VAL A 527 5.85 2.09 1.18
C VAL A 527 6.28 0.65 0.98
N ASN A 528 6.76 -0.06 2.02
CA ASN A 528 7.17 -1.47 1.88
C ASN A 528 7.56 -2.14 3.21
N SER A 529 6.79 -2.03 4.29
CA SER A 529 7.16 -2.70 5.56
C SER A 529 7.31 -4.22 5.39
N ARG A 530 8.45 -4.74 5.81
CA ARG A 530 8.79 -6.17 5.73
C ARG A 530 8.31 -6.93 6.95
N THR A 531 8.45 -6.35 8.13
CA THR A 531 8.04 -6.94 9.40
C THR A 531 6.53 -6.81 9.64
N GLY A 532 5.88 -5.85 8.98
CA GLY A 532 4.48 -5.50 9.23
C GLY A 532 4.28 -4.83 10.59
N THR A 533 5.34 -4.30 11.18
CA THR A 533 5.28 -3.55 12.45
C THR A 533 4.53 -2.24 12.23
N ILE A 534 3.61 -1.93 13.14
CA ILE A 534 2.76 -0.75 13.12
C ILE A 534 3.24 0.20 14.23
N PRO A 535 3.49 1.49 13.91
CA PRO A 535 4.08 2.40 14.89
C PRO A 535 3.13 2.79 16.03
N VAL A 536 1.82 2.76 15.79
CA VAL A 536 0.78 3.27 16.71
C VAL A 536 -0.44 2.37 16.74
N LYS A 537 -1.33 2.56 17.74
CA LYS A 537 -2.63 1.89 17.84
C LYS A 537 -3.74 2.72 17.21
N GLN A 538 -4.94 2.13 17.06
CA GLN A 538 -6.12 2.81 16.49
C GLN A 538 -6.57 4.06 17.26
N ASN A 539 -6.29 4.15 18.56
CA ASN A 539 -6.70 5.24 19.44
C ASN A 539 -5.58 6.25 19.74
N ASP A 540 -4.43 6.12 19.10
CA ASP A 540 -3.36 7.09 19.24
C ASP A 540 -3.72 8.34 18.42
N MET A 541 -4.11 9.40 19.12
CA MET A 541 -4.57 10.66 18.51
C MET A 541 -3.40 11.43 17.87
N GLY A 542 -3.72 12.22 16.85
CA GLY A 542 -2.71 13.01 16.14
C GLY A 542 -1.90 12.22 15.14
N VAL A 543 -2.38 11.03 14.72
CA VAL A 543 -1.66 10.16 13.79
C VAL A 543 -2.57 9.72 12.65
N ALA A 544 -2.02 9.62 11.45
CA ALA A 544 -2.63 8.93 10.32
C ALA A 544 -1.73 7.78 9.82
N LEU A 545 -2.36 6.67 9.47
CA LEU A 545 -1.70 5.48 8.93
C LEU A 545 -2.13 5.26 7.50
N VAL A 546 -1.22 5.48 6.56
CA VAL A 546 -1.50 5.35 5.13
C VAL A 546 -0.49 4.43 4.48
N SER A 547 -0.89 3.76 3.40
CA SER A 547 -0.02 2.85 2.66
C SER A 547 -0.44 2.77 1.20
N GLY A 548 0.52 2.54 0.32
CA GLY A 548 0.31 2.43 -1.12
C GLY A 548 1.10 3.46 -1.92
N PHE A 549 0.76 3.60 -3.19
CA PHE A 549 1.57 4.35 -4.15
C PHE A 549 0.78 5.41 -4.94
N SER A 550 -0.51 5.51 -4.68
CA SER A 550 -1.40 6.45 -5.36
C SER A 550 -1.37 7.83 -4.71
N VAL A 551 -1.34 8.89 -5.51
CA VAL A 551 -1.51 10.26 -5.01
C VAL A 551 -2.89 10.49 -4.37
N ASN A 552 -3.88 9.64 -4.63
CA ASN A 552 -5.19 9.73 -3.97
C ASN A 552 -5.12 9.55 -2.45
N ILE A 553 -4.05 8.89 -1.95
CA ILE A 553 -3.75 8.78 -0.51
C ILE A 553 -3.57 10.15 0.13
N CYS A 554 -3.15 11.16 -0.63
CA CYS A 554 -3.03 12.53 -0.16
C CYS A 554 -4.32 13.05 0.51
N LYS A 555 -5.49 12.60 0.06
CA LYS A 555 -6.77 12.94 0.71
C LYS A 555 -6.79 12.53 2.19
N MET A 556 -6.26 11.35 2.52
CA MET A 556 -6.12 10.89 3.91
C MET A 556 -5.04 11.65 4.67
N VAL A 557 -3.90 11.92 4.00
CA VAL A 557 -2.80 12.70 4.58
C VAL A 557 -3.28 14.08 4.98
N MET A 558 -4.06 14.73 4.12
CA MET A 558 -4.53 16.11 4.25
C MET A 558 -5.87 16.24 4.97
N SER A 559 -6.48 15.15 5.44
CA SER A 559 -7.84 15.13 6.00
C SER A 559 -8.01 15.96 7.29
N GLY A 560 -6.92 16.33 7.96
CA GLY A 560 -7.00 17.02 9.26
C GLY A 560 -7.58 16.18 10.41
N LYS A 561 -8.00 14.94 10.16
CA LYS A 561 -8.45 14.02 11.20
C LYS A 561 -7.29 13.58 12.07
N THR A 562 -7.54 13.46 13.36
CA THR A 562 -6.53 13.06 14.35
C THR A 562 -6.62 11.59 14.74
N ASP A 563 -7.73 10.92 14.42
CA ASP A 563 -7.92 9.49 14.65
C ASP A 563 -7.58 8.70 13.38
N PRO A 564 -6.69 7.69 13.44
CA PRO A 564 -6.27 6.92 12.26
C PRO A 564 -7.42 6.20 11.54
N PHE A 565 -8.41 5.73 12.29
CA PHE A 565 -9.56 5.04 11.70
C PHE A 565 -10.53 6.01 11.03
N ASP A 566 -10.77 7.19 11.65
CA ASP A 566 -11.57 8.25 11.04
C ASP A 566 -10.94 8.76 9.72
N CYS A 567 -9.59 8.85 9.65
CA CYS A 567 -8.89 9.16 8.39
C CYS A 567 -9.20 8.14 7.29
N LEU A 568 -9.20 6.85 7.62
CA LEU A 568 -9.54 5.80 6.67
C LEU A 568 -11.01 5.86 6.27
N LEU A 569 -11.91 6.05 7.23
CA LEU A 569 -13.35 6.13 6.96
C LEU A 569 -13.69 7.29 6.03
N GLU A 570 -13.02 8.43 6.17
CA GLU A 570 -13.22 9.58 5.27
C GLU A 570 -12.89 9.24 3.81
N ALA A 571 -11.87 8.41 3.58
CA ALA A 571 -11.48 7.99 2.24
C ALA A 571 -12.45 6.98 1.61
N ILE A 572 -13.08 6.12 2.43
CA ILE A 572 -13.94 5.03 1.91
C ILE A 572 -15.44 5.34 2.01
N ASN A 573 -15.87 6.28 2.87
CA ASN A 573 -17.28 6.66 3.05
C ASN A 573 -17.67 7.81 2.11
N VAL A 574 -17.35 7.65 0.84
CA VAL A 574 -17.74 8.59 -0.22
C VAL A 574 -18.87 8.01 -1.07
N PRO A 575 -19.74 8.84 -1.66
CA PRO A 575 -20.89 8.38 -2.46
C PRO A 575 -20.52 7.41 -3.57
N ARG A 576 -19.29 7.49 -4.07
CA ARG A 576 -18.77 6.60 -5.12
C ARG A 576 -18.89 5.12 -4.77
N TYR A 577 -18.79 4.76 -3.47
CA TYR A 577 -18.82 3.35 -3.02
C TYR A 577 -20.14 2.94 -2.35
N ASP A 578 -21.17 3.79 -2.33
CA ASP A 578 -22.46 3.50 -1.69
C ASP A 578 -23.18 2.31 -2.31
N VAL A 579 -23.06 2.12 -3.63
CA VAL A 579 -23.65 0.96 -4.32
C VAL A 579 -23.03 -0.37 -3.88
N VAL A 580 -21.77 -0.35 -3.42
CA VAL A 580 -21.10 -1.53 -2.84
C VAL A 580 -21.69 -1.84 -1.47
N GLU A 581 -21.88 -0.83 -0.63
CA GLU A 581 -22.54 -0.96 0.67
C GLU A 581 -23.94 -1.52 0.53
N GLN A 582 -24.77 -0.96 -0.37
CA GLN A 582 -26.12 -1.45 -0.64
C GLN A 582 -26.13 -2.95 -0.99
N ALA A 583 -25.18 -3.39 -1.82
CA ALA A 583 -25.06 -4.80 -2.17
C ALA A 583 -24.72 -5.69 -0.97
N VAL A 584 -23.90 -5.21 -0.03
CA VAL A 584 -23.59 -5.94 1.21
C VAL A 584 -24.81 -6.03 2.11
N VAL A 585 -25.48 -4.90 2.36
CA VAL A 585 -26.67 -4.82 3.22
C VAL A 585 -27.76 -5.74 2.71
N GLU A 586 -28.10 -5.70 1.41
CA GLU A 586 -29.12 -6.57 0.81
C GLU A 586 -28.83 -8.07 0.99
N VAL A 587 -27.57 -8.47 0.97
CA VAL A 587 -27.19 -9.88 1.16
C VAL A 587 -27.26 -10.26 2.64
N MET A 588 -26.79 -9.39 3.53
CA MET A 588 -26.84 -9.64 4.97
C MET A 588 -28.27 -9.71 5.50
N GLU A 589 -29.15 -8.82 5.06
CA GLU A 589 -30.59 -8.85 5.42
C GLU A 589 -31.24 -10.16 5.00
N LYS A 590 -30.97 -10.65 3.78
CA LYS A 590 -31.47 -11.94 3.32
C LYS A 590 -30.95 -13.12 4.13
N GLN A 591 -29.71 -13.07 4.58
CA GLN A 591 -29.14 -14.13 5.43
C GLN A 591 -29.77 -14.15 6.84
N ILE A 592 -30.14 -12.98 7.37
CA ILE A 592 -30.82 -12.87 8.66
C ILE A 592 -32.28 -13.38 8.57
N LEU A 593 -32.96 -13.10 7.46
CA LEU A 593 -34.37 -13.48 7.26
C LEU A 593 -34.55 -14.95 6.84
N SER A 594 -33.52 -15.58 6.27
CA SER A 594 -33.58 -16.96 5.76
C SER A 594 -33.73 -18.05 6.85
N PRO A 595 -33.31 -17.91 8.10
CA PRO A 595 -33.55 -18.89 9.16
C PRO A 595 -34.98 -18.88 9.70
N LEU A 596 -35.82 -17.90 9.29
CA LEU A 596 -37.20 -17.74 9.78
C LEU A 596 -38.27 -18.22 8.76
N ALA A 597 -37.83 -18.67 7.60
CA ALA A 597 -38.67 -19.30 6.56
C ALA A 597 -38.31 -20.78 6.42
#